data_5ffef0f116294f767fbb2a0aea6c705e
#
_entry.id   5ffef0f116294f767fbb2a0aea6c705e
#
_cell.length_a   1.000
_cell.length_b   1.000
_cell.length_c   1.000
_cell.angle_alpha   90.00
_cell.angle_beta   90.00
_cell.angle_gamma   90.00
#
_symmetry.space_group_name_H-M   'P 1'
#
loop_
_entity.id
_entity.type
_entity.pdbx_description
1 polymer ?
#
loop_
_entity_poly.entity_id
_entity_poly.type
_entity_poly.pdbx_seq_one_letter_code
_entity_poly.pdbx_strand_id
1 'polypeptide(L)'
;MEFSEAAAGFGRDDGERPSFFIEAHGEPVHGRLHIALAAGDRAQVDAFHAAAIEAGGIDNGAPGLRWYHADYYGAYVLDPDGNNVEAVCHQPA
;
A
#
# COMPACT_ATOMS: atom_id res chain seq x y z
N MET A 1 -1.48 12.11 -10.53
CA MET A 1 -1.45 10.78 -11.16
C MET A 1 -1.21 10.93 -12.65
N GLU A 2 -0.31 10.17 -13.19
CA GLU A 2 0.04 10.20 -14.62
C GLU A 2 -0.31 8.85 -15.25
N PHE A 3 -0.83 8.87 -16.48
CA PHE A 3 -1.19 7.67 -17.21
C PHE A 3 -0.56 7.64 -18.60
N SER A 4 -0.24 6.43 -19.05
CA SER A 4 0.01 6.11 -20.44
C SER A 4 -0.70 4.77 -20.73
N GLU A 5 -0.62 4.26 -21.97
CA GLU A 5 -1.25 2.98 -22.32
C GLU A 5 -0.78 1.81 -21.43
N ALA A 6 0.48 1.82 -21.01
CA ALA A 6 1.11 0.70 -20.32
C ALA A 6 1.57 1.02 -18.90
N ALA A 7 1.39 2.25 -18.43
CA ALA A 7 1.93 2.65 -17.13
C ALA A 7 1.05 3.68 -16.45
N ALA A 8 1.08 3.69 -15.13
CA ALA A 8 0.46 4.72 -14.31
C ALA A 8 1.40 5.10 -13.18
N GLY A 9 1.52 6.38 -12.89
CA GLY A 9 2.35 6.92 -11.83
C GLY A 9 1.49 7.54 -10.74
N PHE A 10 1.88 7.33 -9.50
CA PHE A 10 1.16 7.79 -8.32
C PHE A 10 2.08 8.56 -7.39
N GLY A 11 1.58 9.61 -6.78
CA GLY A 11 2.33 10.43 -5.85
C GLY A 11 1.41 11.28 -5.00
N ARG A 12 1.99 12.23 -4.31
CA ARG A 12 1.24 13.16 -3.49
C ARG A 12 0.49 14.20 -4.33
N ASP A 13 -0.55 14.78 -3.77
CA ASP A 13 -1.32 15.87 -4.39
C ASP A 13 -0.66 17.24 -4.15
N ASP A 14 0.64 17.30 -3.97
CA ASP A 14 1.40 18.53 -3.70
C ASP A 14 2.19 19.04 -4.91
N GLY A 15 1.99 18.45 -6.08
CA GLY A 15 2.68 18.85 -7.30
C GLY A 15 4.03 18.19 -7.50
N GLU A 16 4.44 17.29 -6.63
CA GLU A 16 5.68 16.54 -6.79
C GLU A 16 5.55 15.47 -7.88
N ARG A 17 6.70 15.00 -8.37
CA ARG A 17 6.70 13.87 -9.30
C ARG A 17 6.11 12.64 -8.64
N PRO A 18 5.41 11.78 -9.41
CA PRO A 18 4.99 10.49 -8.88
C PRO A 18 6.18 9.70 -8.36
N SER A 19 6.02 9.10 -7.18
CA SER A 19 7.05 8.28 -6.54
C SER A 19 6.79 6.79 -6.66
N PHE A 20 5.65 6.42 -7.23
CA PHE A 20 5.24 5.04 -7.39
C PHE A 20 4.64 4.85 -8.78
N PHE A 21 5.11 3.85 -9.50
CA PHE A 21 4.67 3.56 -10.85
C PHE A 21 4.22 2.11 -10.97
N ILE A 22 3.21 1.88 -11.80
CA ILE A 22 2.86 0.54 -12.25
C ILE A 22 2.97 0.52 -13.77
N GLU A 23 3.47 -0.57 -14.29
CA GLU A 23 3.64 -0.78 -15.73
C GLU A 23 3.04 -2.12 -16.14
N ALA A 24 2.36 -2.13 -17.28
CA ALA A 24 1.83 -3.35 -17.86
C ALA A 24 2.83 -3.91 -18.85
N HIS A 25 3.71 -4.79 -18.37
CA HIS A 25 4.70 -5.41 -19.23
C HIS A 25 5.17 -6.74 -18.63
N GLY A 26 5.38 -7.74 -19.49
CA GLY A 26 5.84 -9.05 -19.06
C GLY A 26 4.78 -9.85 -18.31
N GLU A 27 5.22 -10.81 -17.54
CA GLU A 27 4.35 -11.68 -16.76
C GLU A 27 3.90 -10.99 -15.47
N PRO A 28 2.65 -11.19 -15.04
CA PRO A 28 2.20 -10.67 -13.75
C PRO A 28 3.00 -11.24 -12.58
N VAL A 29 3.16 -10.44 -11.54
CA VAL A 29 3.74 -10.90 -10.28
C VAL A 29 2.64 -11.50 -9.43
N HIS A 30 2.81 -12.75 -9.01
CA HIS A 30 1.82 -13.47 -8.21
C HIS A 30 2.41 -13.89 -6.87
N GLY A 31 1.97 -13.24 -5.78
CA GLY A 31 2.27 -13.66 -4.42
C GLY A 31 3.70 -13.45 -3.95
N ARG A 32 4.55 -12.80 -4.72
CA ARG A 32 5.97 -12.62 -4.41
C ARG A 32 6.37 -11.20 -4.12
N LEU A 33 5.46 -10.26 -4.34
CA LEU A 33 5.73 -8.85 -4.12
C LEU A 33 5.22 -8.43 -2.76
N HIS A 34 6.00 -7.63 -2.06
CA HIS A 34 5.59 -6.96 -0.84
C HIS A 34 5.92 -5.48 -0.98
N ILE A 35 4.90 -4.65 -0.97
CA ILE A 35 5.05 -3.20 -1.06
C ILE A 35 4.54 -2.58 0.23
N ALA A 36 5.37 -1.75 0.86
CA ALA A 36 4.97 -0.99 2.04
C ALA A 36 4.90 0.50 1.68
N LEU A 37 3.74 1.08 1.86
CA LEU A 37 3.48 2.49 1.59
C LEU A 37 3.47 3.26 2.91
N ALA A 38 4.24 4.34 2.99
CA ALA A 38 4.31 5.16 4.20
C ALA A 38 3.04 5.98 4.37
N ALA A 39 2.45 5.90 5.55
CA ALA A 39 1.31 6.70 5.95
C ALA A 39 1.74 7.78 6.94
N GLY A 40 1.10 8.94 6.90
CA GLY A 40 1.45 10.05 7.76
C GLY A 40 0.97 9.90 9.20
N ASP A 41 -0.10 9.13 9.41
CA ASP A 41 -0.65 8.85 10.74
C ASP A 41 -1.36 7.49 10.75
N ARG A 42 -1.77 7.07 11.94
CA ARG A 42 -2.43 5.76 12.10
C ARG A 42 -3.82 5.73 11.48
N ALA A 43 -4.50 6.87 11.44
CA ALA A 43 -5.83 6.95 10.80
C ALA A 43 -5.73 6.67 9.31
N GLN A 44 -4.66 7.07 8.64
CA GLN A 44 -4.43 6.75 7.24
C GLN A 44 -4.20 5.26 7.02
N VAL A 45 -3.52 4.58 7.95
CA VAL A 45 -3.35 3.13 7.89
C VAL A 45 -4.70 2.42 8.01
N ASP A 46 -5.54 2.86 8.96
CA ASP A 46 -6.88 2.32 9.14
C ASP A 46 -7.72 2.52 7.88
N ALA A 47 -7.68 3.71 7.30
CA ALA A 47 -8.44 4.06 6.10
C ALA A 47 -7.97 3.24 4.88
N PHE A 48 -6.66 3.03 4.75
CA PHE A 48 -6.11 2.19 3.69
C PHE A 48 -6.68 0.77 3.78
N HIS A 49 -6.65 0.16 4.96
CA HIS A 49 -7.11 -1.20 5.14
C HIS A 49 -8.61 -1.32 4.80
N ALA A 50 -9.43 -0.42 5.33
CA ALA A 50 -10.87 -0.43 5.07
C ALA A 50 -11.17 -0.28 3.58
N ALA A 51 -10.52 0.66 2.91
CA ALA A 51 -10.73 0.91 1.48
C ALA A 51 -10.27 -0.27 0.63
N ALA A 52 -9.13 -0.89 0.98
CA ALA A 52 -8.60 -2.02 0.24
C ALA A 52 -9.50 -3.25 0.35
N ILE A 53 -10.03 -3.53 1.54
CA ILE A 53 -10.98 -4.63 1.74
C ILE A 53 -12.26 -4.37 0.94
N GLU A 54 -12.80 -3.16 1.00
CA GLU A 54 -13.99 -2.78 0.23
C GLU A 54 -13.78 -2.94 -1.28
N ALA A 55 -12.57 -2.66 -1.75
CA ALA A 55 -12.22 -2.78 -3.16
C ALA A 55 -11.96 -4.22 -3.61
N GLY A 56 -12.02 -5.20 -2.72
CA GLY A 56 -11.85 -6.61 -3.05
C GLY A 56 -10.54 -7.21 -2.58
N GLY A 57 -9.72 -6.48 -1.86
CA GLY A 57 -8.51 -7.01 -1.24
C GLY A 57 -8.84 -8.02 -0.14
N ILE A 58 -7.92 -8.92 0.13
CA ILE A 58 -8.07 -9.92 1.17
C ILE A 58 -7.26 -9.49 2.39
N ASP A 59 -7.89 -9.51 3.57
CA ASP A 59 -7.21 -9.17 4.82
C ASP A 59 -6.02 -10.10 5.05
N ASN A 60 -4.86 -9.49 5.28
CA ASN A 60 -3.63 -10.21 5.61
C ASN A 60 -2.98 -9.65 6.88
N GLY A 61 -3.69 -8.85 7.64
CA GLY A 61 -3.26 -8.25 8.89
C GLY A 61 -3.99 -6.93 9.13
N ALA A 62 -4.98 -6.93 10.04
CA ALA A 62 -5.74 -5.74 10.40
C ALA A 62 -4.82 -4.66 10.99
N PRO A 63 -5.22 -3.37 10.95
CA PRO A 63 -4.41 -2.30 11.53
C PRO A 63 -4.01 -2.57 12.97
N GLY A 64 -2.73 -2.39 13.29
CA GLY A 64 -2.22 -2.61 14.64
C GLY A 64 -0.72 -2.45 14.71
N LEU A 65 -0.22 -2.43 15.94
CA LEU A 65 1.21 -2.38 16.20
C LEU A 65 1.87 -3.70 15.83
N ARG A 66 3.11 -3.59 15.32
CA ARG A 66 3.92 -4.75 14.95
C ARG A 66 5.26 -4.69 15.71
N TRP A 67 5.87 -5.85 15.87
CA TRP A 67 7.06 -6.01 16.69
C TRP A 67 8.36 -5.54 16.04
N TYR A 68 8.36 -5.18 14.77
CA TYR A 68 9.57 -4.84 14.03
C TYR A 68 10.38 -3.72 14.70
N HIS A 69 9.70 -2.69 15.18
CA HIS A 69 10.28 -1.65 16.00
C HIS A 69 9.16 -0.87 16.72
N ALA A 70 9.54 0.02 17.63
CA ALA A 70 8.58 0.86 18.33
C ALA A 70 7.77 1.71 17.34
N ASP A 71 6.48 1.88 17.61
CA ASP A 71 5.57 2.69 16.81
C ASP A 71 5.36 2.19 15.37
N TYR A 72 5.71 0.97 15.07
CA TYR A 72 5.39 0.38 13.77
C TYR A 72 3.91 -0.02 13.75
N TYR A 73 3.07 0.83 13.16
CA TYR A 73 1.63 0.59 13.06
C TYR A 73 1.30 0.31 11.59
N GLY A 74 0.93 -0.91 11.29
CA GLY A 74 0.75 -1.37 9.92
C GLY A 74 -0.52 -2.16 9.69
N ALA A 75 -0.95 -2.20 8.45
CA ALA A 75 -2.03 -3.04 7.98
C ALA A 75 -1.65 -3.65 6.64
N TYR A 76 -2.11 -4.86 6.39
CA TYR A 76 -1.71 -5.67 5.25
C TYR A 76 -2.93 -6.21 4.52
N VAL A 77 -2.91 -6.14 3.20
CA VAL A 77 -3.91 -6.78 2.35
C VAL A 77 -3.22 -7.52 1.22
N LEU A 78 -3.85 -8.58 0.74
CA LEU A 78 -3.43 -9.23 -0.49
C LEU A 78 -4.20 -8.63 -1.66
N ASP A 79 -3.48 -8.33 -2.73
CA ASP A 79 -4.11 -7.91 -3.97
C ASP A 79 -4.70 -9.12 -4.72
N PRO A 80 -5.38 -8.92 -5.87
CA PRO A 80 -5.96 -10.05 -6.61
C PRO A 80 -4.97 -11.12 -7.05
N ASP A 81 -3.70 -10.76 -7.19
CA ASP A 81 -2.63 -11.68 -7.57
C ASP A 81 -1.91 -12.29 -6.37
N GLY A 82 -2.38 -12.02 -5.15
CA GLY A 82 -1.82 -12.57 -3.92
C GLY A 82 -0.59 -11.83 -3.41
N ASN A 83 -0.27 -10.67 -3.96
CA ASN A 83 0.85 -9.87 -3.49
C ASN A 83 0.47 -9.12 -2.22
N ASN A 84 1.43 -8.96 -1.31
CA ASN A 84 1.20 -8.27 -0.05
C ASN A 84 1.39 -6.76 -0.20
N VAL A 85 0.33 -6.00 0.09
CA VAL A 85 0.36 -4.54 0.06
C VAL A 85 0.11 -4.04 1.48
N GLU A 86 0.99 -3.20 1.95
CA GLU A 86 1.00 -2.71 3.32
C GLU A 86 0.94 -1.19 3.35
N ALA A 87 0.22 -0.64 4.33
CA ALA A 87 0.40 0.76 4.74
C ALA A 87 1.01 0.76 6.14
N VAL A 88 1.99 1.61 6.39
CA VAL A 88 2.68 1.67 7.67
C VAL A 88 2.91 3.11 8.10
N CYS A 89 2.63 3.38 9.37
CA CYS A 89 2.97 4.62 10.05
C CYS A 89 4.04 4.33 11.09
N HIS A 90 5.12 5.09 11.07
CA HIS A 90 6.23 4.95 12.02
C HIS A 90 6.18 5.97 13.16
N GLN A 91 5.12 6.79 13.20
CA GLN A 91 4.97 7.83 14.18
C GLN A 91 4.19 7.32 15.41
N PRO A 92 4.48 7.83 16.61
CA PRO A 92 3.65 7.50 17.78
C PRO A 92 2.21 8.00 17.59
N ALA A 93 1.30 7.38 18.33
CA ALA A 93 -0.10 7.74 18.29
C ALA A 93 -0.33 9.19 18.75
#